data_c0b1706c4542d7cde94ee823d5a61c14
#
_entry.id   c0b1706c4542d7cde94ee823d5a61c14
#
_cell.length_a   1.000
_cell.length_b   1.000
_cell.length_c   1.000
_cell.angle_alpha   90.00
_cell.angle_beta   90.00
_cell.angle_gamma   90.00
#
_symmetry.space_group_name_H-M   'P 1'
#
loop_
_entity.id
_entity.type
_entity.pdbx_description
1 polymer ?
#
loop_
_entity_poly.entity_id
_entity_poly.type
_entity_poly.pdbx_seq_one_letter_code
_entity_poly.pdbx_strand_id
1 'polypeptide(L)'
;MLKYVHVAGLILSLCVLMYALLRTLAPAPNSTPQSGTNHPHPQHTSPSRMLYGLTIDDSWEGTTRLADIVEALQRLPARPTVRIVISKDRSPQHYRELFKAIHRVADIMAQPVDSSDMHSYSTERYQQRFAESYQYLSHYVAIWEVGNEMNGQEWIQEDPHLTAAKVTSAYRYIKDKNAAAALVPYYFPPNGSTLSMKDWLQTYLPDDLRQGVDYVLVSYYDDDNDGYQPNWRQVFTELETLFPQAKLGIGECGTPSEHTPMTHKLQLFRHYYAMPRYTPRYVGGYFWWYWAHDGVPYKDNPLWEETAKYMKKRQS
;
A
#
# COMPACT_ATOMS: atom_id res chain seq x y z
N MET A 1 -48.52 34.61 -4.98
CA MET A 1 -49.02 34.13 -3.72
C MET A 1 -47.85 34.03 -2.76
N LEU A 2 -47.73 35.09 -1.97
CA LEU A 2 -46.69 35.23 -0.93
C LEU A 2 -47.26 34.70 0.36
N LYS A 3 -46.56 33.82 1.07
CA LYS A 3 -46.60 33.62 2.54
C LYS A 3 -45.91 32.26 2.84
N TYR A 4 -44.64 32.30 3.27
CA TYR A 4 -43.96 31.37 4.18
C TYR A 4 -42.42 31.58 4.06
N VAL A 5 -42.00 32.75 4.48
CA VAL A 5 -40.60 33.04 4.79
C VAL A 5 -40.64 33.96 6.01
N HIS A 6 -40.54 33.47 7.23
CA HIS A 6 -40.21 34.27 8.44
C HIS A 6 -40.36 33.45 9.75
N VAL A 7 -39.86 32.23 9.85
CA VAL A 7 -39.77 31.52 11.16
C VAL A 7 -38.43 30.85 11.44
N ALA A 8 -37.51 30.80 10.48
CA ALA A 8 -36.21 30.08 10.66
C ALA A 8 -35.06 30.95 11.26
N GLY A 9 -35.31 32.26 11.49
CA GLY A 9 -34.23 33.18 11.88
C GLY A 9 -34.07 33.39 13.41
N LEU A 10 -35.00 32.93 14.26
CA LEU A 10 -34.99 33.28 15.70
C LEU A 10 -34.46 32.19 16.64
N ILE A 11 -34.26 30.98 16.17
CA ILE A 11 -33.82 29.84 17.04
C ILE A 11 -32.30 29.71 17.07
N LEU A 12 -31.56 30.21 16.07
CA LEU A 12 -30.08 30.10 16.04
C LEU A 12 -29.35 31.12 16.93
N SER A 13 -30.03 32.21 17.36
CA SER A 13 -29.39 33.27 18.15
C SER A 13 -29.35 33.03 19.67
N LEU A 14 -30.17 32.11 20.18
CA LEU A 14 -30.20 31.80 21.62
C LEU A 14 -29.20 30.73 22.05
N CYS A 15 -28.77 29.84 21.14
CA CYS A 15 -27.83 28.78 21.49
C CYS A 15 -26.35 29.26 21.56
N VAL A 16 -26.01 30.36 20.88
CA VAL A 16 -24.66 30.91 20.91
C VAL A 16 -24.37 31.72 22.17
N LEU A 17 -25.40 32.35 22.79
CA LEU A 17 -25.23 33.11 24.04
C LEU A 17 -25.13 32.25 25.31
N MET A 18 -25.69 31.04 25.31
CA MET A 18 -25.57 30.13 26.48
C MET A 18 -24.21 29.42 26.55
N TYR A 19 -23.47 29.27 25.44
CA TYR A 19 -22.15 28.63 25.44
C TYR A 19 -21.02 29.56 25.90
N ALA A 20 -21.24 30.87 25.88
CA ALA A 20 -20.24 31.87 26.30
C ALA A 20 -20.25 32.16 27.82
N LEU A 21 -21.35 31.85 28.54
CA LEU A 21 -21.50 32.15 29.97
C LEU A 21 -21.00 31.04 30.92
N LEU A 22 -20.68 29.84 30.41
CA LEU A 22 -20.23 28.71 31.23
C LEU A 22 -18.70 28.55 31.35
N ARG A 23 -17.91 29.48 30.80
CA ARG A 23 -16.42 29.43 30.82
C ARG A 23 -15.73 30.36 31.84
N THR A 24 -16.46 31.07 32.68
CA THR A 24 -15.87 32.09 33.58
C THR A 24 -15.77 31.70 35.05
N LEU A 25 -16.02 30.46 35.44
CA LEU A 25 -15.94 30.02 36.85
C LEU A 25 -15.19 28.67 36.96
N ALA A 26 -13.89 28.67 36.66
CA ALA A 26 -12.99 27.60 37.11
C ALA A 26 -11.68 28.21 37.61
N PRO A 27 -11.21 27.90 38.83
CA PRO A 27 -9.94 28.40 39.34
C PRO A 27 -8.76 27.73 38.62
N ALA A 28 -7.73 28.54 38.32
CA ALA A 28 -6.51 28.08 37.69
C ALA A 28 -5.69 27.19 38.66
N PRO A 29 -5.13 26.07 38.18
CA PRO A 29 -4.14 25.33 38.98
C PRO A 29 -2.79 26.02 38.95
N ASN A 30 -2.20 26.20 40.12
CA ASN A 30 -0.82 26.69 40.33
C ASN A 30 0.18 25.75 39.67
N SER A 31 0.89 26.19 38.66
CA SER A 31 2.04 25.50 38.06
C SER A 31 3.33 26.07 38.57
N THR A 32 4.03 25.31 39.36
CA THR A 32 5.46 25.50 39.68
C THR A 32 6.29 25.12 38.42
N PRO A 33 7.30 25.89 38.01
CA PRO A 33 8.14 25.53 36.90
C PRO A 33 9.19 24.51 37.37
N GLN A 34 9.05 23.26 36.91
CA GLN A 34 10.16 22.31 36.92
C GLN A 34 10.98 22.48 35.65
N SER A 35 12.19 23.00 35.79
CA SER A 35 13.20 22.96 34.74
C SER A 35 13.73 21.52 34.59
N GLY A 36 13.16 20.79 33.67
CA GLY A 36 13.69 19.50 33.21
C GLY A 36 14.22 19.65 31.80
N THR A 37 15.53 19.65 31.61
CA THR A 37 16.18 19.52 30.30
C THR A 37 15.96 18.12 29.78
N ASN A 38 14.89 17.94 29.02
CA ASN A 38 14.68 16.71 28.24
C ASN A 38 15.60 16.74 27.02
N HIS A 39 16.78 16.15 27.13
CA HIS A 39 17.51 15.69 25.96
C HIS A 39 16.68 14.55 25.32
N PRO A 40 16.36 14.62 24.02
CA PRO A 40 15.73 13.49 23.36
C PRO A 40 16.72 12.34 23.34
N HIS A 41 16.43 11.29 24.11
CA HIS A 41 17.11 10.00 23.96
C HIS A 41 16.94 9.55 22.50
N PRO A 42 18.01 9.15 21.79
CA PRO A 42 17.86 8.50 20.51
C PRO A 42 17.05 7.24 20.73
N GLN A 43 15.82 7.22 20.22
CA GLN A 43 15.02 5.99 20.14
C GLN A 43 15.79 5.04 19.22
N HIS A 44 16.44 4.04 19.79
CA HIS A 44 16.88 2.87 19.05
C HIS A 44 15.62 2.16 18.51
N THR A 45 15.15 2.59 17.34
CA THR A 45 14.12 1.90 16.62
C THR A 45 14.69 0.55 16.20
N SER A 46 14.20 -0.52 16.79
CA SER A 46 14.50 -1.87 16.33
C SER A 46 14.24 -1.94 14.81
N PRO A 47 15.13 -2.56 14.02
CA PRO A 47 14.94 -2.62 12.58
C PRO A 47 13.58 -3.22 12.25
N SER A 48 12.84 -2.56 11.34
CA SER A 48 11.52 -3.02 10.91
C SER A 48 11.58 -4.46 10.38
N ARG A 49 10.58 -5.27 10.76
CA ARG A 49 10.47 -6.66 10.25
C ARG A 49 10.42 -6.65 8.72
N MET A 50 11.16 -7.56 8.09
CA MET A 50 11.11 -7.74 6.64
C MET A 50 9.75 -8.27 6.19
N LEU A 51 9.25 -7.72 5.08
CA LEU A 51 8.14 -8.29 4.32
C LEU A 51 8.72 -9.24 3.26
N TYR A 52 8.08 -10.39 3.09
CA TYR A 52 8.34 -11.33 2.00
C TYR A 52 7.09 -11.35 1.12
N GLY A 53 7.08 -10.46 0.13
CA GLY A 53 5.90 -10.20 -0.67
C GLY A 53 5.74 -11.18 -1.83
N LEU A 54 4.50 -11.62 -2.05
CA LEU A 54 4.08 -12.48 -3.16
C LEU A 54 2.72 -11.95 -3.64
N THR A 55 2.44 -11.99 -4.95
CA THR A 55 1.18 -11.48 -5.50
C THR A 55 0.29 -12.62 -5.99
N ILE A 56 -1.00 -12.51 -5.71
CA ILE A 56 -2.07 -13.36 -6.22
C ILE A 56 -3.13 -12.45 -6.86
N ASP A 57 -3.41 -12.68 -8.13
CA ASP A 57 -4.52 -12.09 -8.88
C ASP A 57 -5.51 -13.20 -9.32
N ASP A 58 -6.56 -12.88 -10.05
CA ASP A 58 -7.59 -13.84 -10.45
C ASP A 58 -7.11 -14.83 -11.53
N SER A 59 -5.92 -14.65 -12.12
CA SER A 59 -5.38 -15.52 -13.19
C SER A 59 -5.13 -16.97 -12.75
N TRP A 60 -5.00 -17.21 -11.44
CA TRP A 60 -4.87 -18.58 -10.91
C TRP A 60 -6.15 -19.43 -11.08
N GLU A 61 -7.31 -18.80 -11.23
CA GLU A 61 -8.57 -19.52 -11.35
C GLU A 61 -8.62 -20.34 -12.65
N GLY A 62 -9.01 -21.59 -12.54
CA GLY A 62 -9.04 -22.52 -13.68
C GLY A 62 -7.68 -23.17 -14.03
N THR A 63 -6.57 -22.68 -13.47
CA THR A 63 -5.22 -23.23 -13.68
C THR A 63 -4.65 -23.92 -12.44
N THR A 64 -4.97 -23.39 -11.26
CA THR A 64 -4.41 -23.81 -9.97
C THR A 64 -5.55 -23.98 -8.95
N ARG A 65 -5.37 -24.86 -7.96
CA ARG A 65 -6.35 -25.01 -6.88
C ARG A 65 -5.95 -24.16 -5.69
N LEU A 66 -6.92 -23.53 -5.03
CA LEU A 66 -6.67 -22.75 -3.80
C LEU A 66 -5.91 -23.56 -2.73
N ALA A 67 -6.18 -24.86 -2.61
CA ALA A 67 -5.48 -25.73 -1.68
C ALA A 67 -3.98 -25.84 -1.97
N ASP A 68 -3.59 -25.87 -3.26
CA ASP A 68 -2.17 -25.94 -3.66
C ASP A 68 -1.45 -24.64 -3.39
N ILE A 69 -2.13 -23.49 -3.59
CA ILE A 69 -1.61 -22.17 -3.21
C ILE A 69 -1.37 -22.09 -1.70
N VAL A 70 -2.36 -22.50 -0.90
CA VAL A 70 -2.27 -22.49 0.56
C VAL A 70 -1.13 -23.41 1.04
N GLU A 71 -0.99 -24.62 0.47
CA GLU A 71 0.09 -25.54 0.79
C GLU A 71 1.45 -24.93 0.45
N ALA A 72 1.61 -24.33 -0.74
CA ALA A 72 2.86 -23.71 -1.16
C ALA A 72 3.27 -22.58 -0.20
N LEU A 73 2.32 -21.72 0.22
CA LEU A 73 2.58 -20.65 1.20
C LEU A 73 2.93 -21.20 2.59
N GLN A 74 2.22 -22.22 3.06
CA GLN A 74 2.43 -22.83 4.38
C GLN A 74 3.79 -23.50 4.52
N ARG A 75 4.37 -23.98 3.41
CA ARG A 75 5.67 -24.63 3.36
C ARG A 75 6.85 -23.66 3.37
N LEU A 76 6.59 -22.35 3.15
CA LEU A 76 7.65 -21.34 3.22
C LEU A 76 8.25 -21.25 4.63
N PRO A 77 9.56 -20.99 4.76
CA PRO A 77 10.23 -20.98 6.07
C PRO A 77 9.88 -19.78 6.94
N ALA A 78 9.29 -18.73 6.36
CA ALA A 78 8.76 -17.57 7.07
C ALA A 78 7.33 -17.28 6.61
N ARG A 79 6.53 -16.65 7.47
CA ARG A 79 5.20 -16.17 7.09
C ARG A 79 5.32 -15.05 6.05
N PRO A 80 4.84 -15.25 4.81
CA PRO A 80 4.89 -14.21 3.78
C PRO A 80 3.81 -13.16 3.99
N THR A 81 3.92 -12.06 3.23
CA THR A 81 2.82 -11.12 3.00
C THR A 81 2.32 -11.33 1.57
N VAL A 82 1.05 -11.69 1.43
CA VAL A 82 0.43 -11.92 0.12
C VAL A 82 -0.37 -10.69 -0.27
N ARG A 83 0.00 -10.08 -1.39
CA ARG A 83 -0.79 -9.04 -2.05
C ARG A 83 -1.89 -9.73 -2.85
N ILE A 84 -3.15 -9.38 -2.61
CA ILE A 84 -4.29 -9.93 -3.34
C ILE A 84 -4.94 -8.80 -4.13
N VAL A 85 -4.94 -8.96 -5.45
CA VAL A 85 -5.58 -8.04 -6.41
C VAL A 85 -7.05 -8.39 -6.53
N ILE A 86 -7.92 -7.40 -6.36
CA ILE A 86 -9.37 -7.56 -6.41
C ILE A 86 -9.88 -6.98 -7.73
N SER A 87 -10.32 -7.84 -8.67
CA SER A 87 -10.87 -7.44 -9.97
C SER A 87 -12.06 -6.48 -9.80
N LYS A 88 -12.16 -5.48 -10.67
CA LYS A 88 -13.29 -4.53 -10.70
C LYS A 88 -14.62 -5.21 -10.98
N ASP A 89 -14.59 -6.31 -11.74
CA ASP A 89 -15.79 -7.01 -12.21
C ASP A 89 -16.38 -7.96 -11.17
N ARG A 90 -15.75 -8.03 -9.98
CA ARG A 90 -16.18 -8.89 -8.88
C ARG A 90 -16.42 -8.09 -7.61
N SER A 91 -17.45 -8.46 -6.84
CA SER A 91 -17.67 -7.87 -5.52
C SER A 91 -16.57 -8.31 -4.55
N PRO A 92 -16.16 -7.46 -3.59
CA PRO A 92 -15.21 -7.85 -2.54
C PRO A 92 -15.65 -9.07 -1.74
N GLN A 93 -16.97 -9.28 -1.58
CA GLN A 93 -17.53 -10.44 -0.90
C GLN A 93 -17.12 -11.76 -1.56
N HIS A 94 -16.97 -11.78 -2.91
CA HIS A 94 -16.54 -12.95 -3.66
C HIS A 94 -15.19 -13.50 -3.18
N TYR A 95 -14.28 -12.61 -2.77
CA TYR A 95 -12.92 -12.96 -2.33
C TYR A 95 -12.84 -13.49 -0.88
N ARG A 96 -13.93 -13.51 -0.15
CA ARG A 96 -13.90 -13.82 1.29
C ARG A 96 -13.28 -15.18 1.61
N GLU A 97 -13.57 -16.22 0.82
CA GLU A 97 -13.01 -17.56 1.06
C GLU A 97 -11.52 -17.62 0.70
N LEU A 98 -11.07 -16.91 -0.36
CA LEU A 98 -9.65 -16.75 -0.69
C LEU A 98 -8.92 -16.07 0.46
N PHE A 99 -9.40 -14.90 0.90
CA PHE A 99 -8.79 -14.14 2.00
C PHE A 99 -8.72 -14.96 3.30
N LYS A 100 -9.80 -15.65 3.64
CA LYS A 100 -9.86 -16.52 4.82
C LYS A 100 -8.85 -17.68 4.75
N ALA A 101 -8.69 -18.30 3.59
CA ALA A 101 -7.74 -19.37 3.40
C ALA A 101 -6.30 -18.89 3.48
N ILE A 102 -5.97 -17.80 2.78
CA ILE A 102 -4.63 -17.21 2.76
C ILE A 102 -4.24 -16.64 4.13
N HIS A 103 -5.17 -15.96 4.83
CA HIS A 103 -4.89 -15.39 6.17
C HIS A 103 -4.39 -16.42 7.20
N ARG A 104 -4.71 -17.68 7.05
CA ARG A 104 -4.21 -18.75 7.94
C ARG A 104 -2.70 -18.95 7.83
N VAL A 105 -2.13 -18.68 6.66
CA VAL A 105 -0.73 -19.01 6.32
C VAL A 105 0.13 -17.80 5.96
N ALA A 106 -0.51 -16.63 5.71
CA ALA A 106 0.16 -15.39 5.30
C ALA A 106 -0.49 -14.16 5.94
N ASP A 107 0.23 -13.05 6.01
CA ASP A 107 -0.36 -11.72 6.19
C ASP A 107 -0.88 -11.25 4.82
N ILE A 108 -1.91 -10.41 4.78
CA ILE A 108 -2.52 -9.98 3.51
C ILE A 108 -2.37 -8.47 3.32
N MET A 109 -1.88 -8.07 2.15
CA MET A 109 -2.03 -6.73 1.58
C MET A 109 -3.13 -6.78 0.52
N ALA A 110 -4.23 -6.05 0.73
CA ALA A 110 -5.34 -6.01 -0.21
C ALA A 110 -5.20 -4.84 -1.17
N GLN A 111 -5.35 -5.11 -2.48
CA GLN A 111 -5.41 -4.11 -3.55
C GLN A 111 -6.84 -4.08 -4.12
N PRO A 112 -7.71 -3.17 -3.64
CA PRO A 112 -9.10 -3.08 -4.09
C PRO A 112 -9.29 -2.55 -5.51
N VAL A 113 -8.33 -1.75 -6.02
CA VAL A 113 -8.39 -1.16 -7.37
C VAL A 113 -7.00 -1.23 -8.00
N ASP A 114 -6.92 -1.82 -9.17
CA ASP A 114 -5.74 -1.82 -10.03
C ASP A 114 -5.61 -0.49 -10.79
N SER A 115 -4.38 -0.07 -11.11
CA SER A 115 -4.12 1.18 -11.82
C SER A 115 -4.78 1.24 -13.20
N SER A 116 -4.84 0.11 -13.92
CA SER A 116 -5.49 0.00 -15.23
C SER A 116 -7.00 0.27 -15.17
N ASP A 117 -7.62 0.05 -14.01
CA ASP A 117 -9.05 0.25 -13.78
C ASP A 117 -9.39 1.62 -13.16
N MET A 118 -8.37 2.35 -12.71
CA MET A 118 -8.55 3.57 -11.91
C MET A 118 -9.42 4.62 -12.61
N HIS A 119 -9.27 4.78 -13.94
CA HIS A 119 -10.06 5.71 -14.76
C HIS A 119 -11.58 5.42 -14.75
N SER A 120 -11.98 4.18 -14.46
CA SER A 120 -13.40 3.78 -14.44
C SER A 120 -14.16 4.18 -13.17
N TYR A 121 -13.48 4.77 -12.18
CA TYR A 121 -14.06 5.20 -10.92
C TYR A 121 -14.13 6.74 -10.83
N SER A 122 -15.22 7.31 -10.31
CA SER A 122 -15.17 8.66 -9.72
C SER A 122 -14.48 8.60 -8.34
N THR A 123 -14.13 9.76 -7.76
CA THR A 123 -13.52 9.81 -6.42
C THR A 123 -14.41 9.12 -5.36
N GLU A 124 -15.72 9.35 -5.42
CA GLU A 124 -16.69 8.75 -4.48
C GLU A 124 -16.79 7.24 -4.68
N ARG A 125 -16.81 6.78 -5.94
CA ARG A 125 -16.87 5.34 -6.27
C ARG A 125 -15.58 4.64 -5.89
N TYR A 126 -14.43 5.29 -6.05
CA TYR A 126 -13.14 4.77 -5.60
C TYR A 126 -13.15 4.56 -4.08
N GLN A 127 -13.53 5.57 -3.30
CA GLN A 127 -13.66 5.45 -1.85
C GLN A 127 -14.70 4.38 -1.47
N GLN A 128 -15.84 4.33 -2.15
CA GLN A 128 -16.88 3.32 -1.91
C GLN A 128 -16.34 1.90 -2.12
N ARG A 129 -15.50 1.67 -3.16
CA ARG A 129 -14.85 0.38 -3.40
C ARG A 129 -13.99 -0.06 -2.20
N PHE A 130 -13.27 0.87 -1.57
CA PHE A 130 -12.51 0.61 -0.34
C PHE A 130 -13.44 0.35 0.85
N ALA A 131 -14.54 1.06 0.97
CA ALA A 131 -15.52 0.83 2.04
C ALA A 131 -16.16 -0.55 1.94
N GLU A 132 -16.55 -0.98 0.75
CA GLU A 132 -17.09 -2.31 0.49
C GLU A 132 -16.03 -3.40 0.76
N SER A 133 -14.80 -3.21 0.29
CA SER A 133 -13.70 -4.14 0.55
C SER A 133 -13.42 -4.26 2.05
N TYR A 134 -13.38 -3.16 2.76
CA TYR A 134 -13.19 -3.13 4.20
C TYR A 134 -14.30 -3.88 4.94
N GLN A 135 -15.54 -3.67 4.55
CA GLN A 135 -16.72 -4.33 5.16
C GLN A 135 -16.61 -5.86 5.13
N TYR A 136 -16.18 -6.43 4.01
CA TYR A 136 -16.14 -7.88 3.84
C TYR A 136 -14.81 -8.53 4.23
N LEU A 137 -13.69 -7.81 4.16
CA LEU A 137 -12.35 -8.38 4.17
C LEU A 137 -11.47 -7.88 5.32
N SER A 138 -11.84 -6.83 6.06
CA SER A 138 -10.97 -6.19 7.06
C SER A 138 -10.45 -7.13 8.14
N HIS A 139 -11.22 -8.16 8.49
CA HIS A 139 -10.79 -9.18 9.46
C HIS A 139 -9.51 -9.95 9.02
N TYR A 140 -9.23 -9.98 7.73
CA TYR A 140 -8.11 -10.75 7.14
C TYR A 140 -6.95 -9.86 6.70
N VAL A 141 -7.17 -8.56 6.53
CA VAL A 141 -6.23 -7.64 5.88
C VAL A 141 -5.34 -6.94 6.90
N ALA A 142 -4.04 -7.05 6.70
CA ALA A 142 -3.04 -6.35 7.50
C ALA A 142 -2.65 -4.98 6.90
N ILE A 143 -2.67 -4.83 5.57
CA ILE A 143 -2.28 -3.62 4.85
C ILE A 143 -3.27 -3.37 3.71
N TRP A 144 -3.70 -2.11 3.53
CA TRP A 144 -4.56 -1.68 2.44
C TRP A 144 -3.75 -0.88 1.43
N GLU A 145 -3.60 -1.38 0.22
CA GLU A 145 -2.99 -0.66 -0.89
C GLU A 145 -3.99 0.34 -1.45
N VAL A 146 -3.85 1.61 -1.02
CA VAL A 146 -4.80 2.68 -1.37
C VAL A 146 -4.50 3.37 -2.69
N GLY A 147 -3.33 3.10 -3.28
CA GLY A 147 -2.93 3.61 -4.60
C GLY A 147 -1.91 2.69 -5.23
N ASN A 148 -2.33 2.00 -6.31
CA ASN A 148 -1.47 1.20 -7.17
C ASN A 148 -1.04 2.05 -8.35
N GLU A 149 0.26 2.14 -8.61
CA GLU A 149 0.91 2.82 -9.74
C GLU A 149 0.25 4.14 -10.14
N MET A 150 -0.24 4.88 -9.15
CA MET A 150 -1.09 6.05 -9.31
C MET A 150 -0.44 7.20 -10.11
N ASN A 151 0.86 7.15 -10.32
CA ASN A 151 1.61 8.08 -11.16
C ASN A 151 1.75 7.63 -12.62
N GLY A 152 1.11 6.53 -13.02
CA GLY A 152 1.12 5.95 -14.36
C GLY A 152 0.15 6.61 -15.33
N GLN A 153 0.31 7.91 -15.63
CA GLN A 153 -0.61 8.64 -16.50
C GLN A 153 -0.74 8.03 -17.90
N GLU A 154 0.28 7.31 -18.37
CA GLU A 154 0.29 6.69 -19.70
C GLU A 154 -0.80 5.62 -19.86
N TRP A 155 -1.05 4.84 -18.78
CA TRP A 155 -2.09 3.78 -18.80
C TRP A 155 -3.36 4.16 -18.05
N ILE A 156 -3.28 5.01 -17.00
CA ILE A 156 -4.46 5.52 -16.29
C ILE A 156 -5.26 6.48 -17.18
N GLN A 157 -4.58 7.30 -18.01
CA GLN A 157 -5.17 8.26 -18.96
C GLN A 157 -6.14 9.24 -18.27
N GLU A 158 -5.78 9.72 -17.08
CA GLU A 158 -6.59 10.61 -16.27
C GLU A 158 -5.76 11.80 -15.74
N ASP A 159 -6.44 12.89 -15.39
CA ASP A 159 -5.79 14.03 -14.73
C ASP A 159 -5.12 13.62 -13.42
N PRO A 160 -3.82 13.92 -13.19
CA PRO A 160 -3.11 13.56 -11.98
C PRO A 160 -3.77 14.07 -10.69
N HIS A 161 -4.43 15.25 -10.72
CA HIS A 161 -5.16 15.77 -9.57
C HIS A 161 -6.36 14.88 -9.21
N LEU A 162 -7.07 14.35 -10.23
CA LEU A 162 -8.19 13.46 -10.01
C LEU A 162 -7.72 12.11 -9.45
N THR A 163 -6.63 11.55 -10.02
CA THR A 163 -6.00 10.33 -9.50
C THR A 163 -5.57 10.51 -8.04
N ALA A 164 -4.88 11.61 -7.73
CA ALA A 164 -4.46 11.93 -6.36
C ALA A 164 -5.65 12.10 -5.40
N ALA A 165 -6.76 12.72 -5.86
CA ALA A 165 -7.98 12.87 -5.07
C ALA A 165 -8.61 11.51 -4.72
N LYS A 166 -8.65 10.55 -5.67
CA LYS A 166 -9.13 9.18 -5.45
C LYS A 166 -8.30 8.47 -4.38
N VAL A 167 -6.97 8.45 -4.56
CA VAL A 167 -6.03 7.84 -3.61
C VAL A 167 -6.14 8.46 -2.22
N THR A 168 -6.22 9.79 -2.16
CA THR A 168 -6.36 10.53 -0.89
C THR A 168 -7.67 10.20 -0.18
N SER A 169 -8.78 10.05 -0.92
CA SER A 169 -10.08 9.69 -0.34
C SER A 169 -10.05 8.28 0.27
N ALA A 170 -9.47 7.31 -0.43
CA ALA A 170 -9.29 5.96 0.08
C ALA A 170 -8.34 5.91 1.28
N TYR A 171 -7.20 6.63 1.21
CA TYR A 171 -6.27 6.76 2.32
C TYR A 171 -6.96 7.25 3.59
N ARG A 172 -7.68 8.37 3.52
CA ARG A 172 -8.38 8.94 4.67
C ARG A 172 -9.41 7.97 5.23
N TYR A 173 -10.18 7.31 4.36
CA TYR A 173 -11.13 6.28 4.79
C TYR A 173 -10.46 5.15 5.58
N ILE A 174 -9.34 4.61 5.08
CA ILE A 174 -8.60 3.51 5.74
C ILE A 174 -7.98 3.98 7.05
N LYS A 175 -7.42 5.20 7.10
CA LYS A 175 -6.85 5.76 8.34
C LYS A 175 -7.91 6.04 9.40
N ASP A 176 -9.12 6.45 9.02
CA ASP A 176 -10.26 6.60 9.94
C ASP A 176 -10.68 5.28 10.59
N LYS A 177 -10.36 4.14 9.97
CA LYS A 177 -10.54 2.80 10.54
C LYS A 177 -9.36 2.33 11.39
N ASN A 178 -8.35 3.16 11.63
CA ASN A 178 -7.09 2.81 12.28
C ASN A 178 -6.37 1.62 11.61
N ALA A 179 -6.52 1.47 10.30
CA ALA A 179 -5.88 0.42 9.51
C ALA A 179 -4.63 0.95 8.78
N ALA A 180 -3.70 0.04 8.48
CA ALA A 180 -2.47 0.40 7.78
C ALA A 180 -2.73 0.60 6.28
N ALA A 181 -2.18 1.69 5.73
CA ALA A 181 -2.29 2.06 4.32
C ALA A 181 -0.94 1.99 3.62
N ALA A 182 -0.95 1.55 2.35
CA ALA A 182 0.21 1.50 1.48
C ALA A 182 -0.03 2.26 0.17
N LEU A 183 1.03 2.90 -0.33
CA LEU A 183 1.14 3.40 -1.70
C LEU A 183 2.12 2.51 -2.46
N VAL A 184 1.80 2.21 -3.71
CA VAL A 184 2.67 1.46 -4.63
C VAL A 184 2.90 2.30 -5.90
N PRO A 185 3.74 3.37 -5.86
CA PRO A 185 4.04 4.17 -7.03
C PRO A 185 4.98 3.43 -7.99
N TYR A 186 4.84 3.70 -9.30
CA TYR A 186 5.72 3.19 -10.34
C TYR A 186 6.97 4.06 -10.49
N TYR A 187 8.15 3.44 -10.62
CA TYR A 187 9.39 4.16 -10.91
C TYR A 187 9.59 4.27 -12.42
N PHE A 188 9.64 5.49 -12.94
CA PHE A 188 10.00 5.76 -14.32
C PHE A 188 11.50 6.08 -14.44
N PRO A 189 12.24 5.42 -15.34
CA PRO A 189 13.59 5.86 -15.69
C PRO A 189 13.61 7.30 -16.18
N PRO A 190 14.67 8.07 -15.93
CA PRO A 190 14.78 9.44 -16.42
C PRO A 190 14.81 9.48 -17.95
N ASN A 191 13.72 9.91 -18.59
CA ASN A 191 13.59 10.04 -20.04
C ASN A 191 13.31 11.46 -20.53
N GLY A 192 13.15 12.40 -19.57
CA GLY A 192 12.90 13.82 -19.86
C GLY A 192 11.47 14.18 -20.30
N SER A 193 10.57 13.22 -20.52
CA SER A 193 9.21 13.43 -20.97
C SER A 193 8.14 13.16 -19.90
N THR A 194 8.42 12.27 -18.97
CA THR A 194 7.50 11.88 -17.90
C THR A 194 7.94 12.51 -16.58
N LEU A 195 6.98 12.98 -15.79
CA LEU A 195 7.24 13.49 -14.45
C LEU A 195 7.84 12.36 -13.59
N SER A 196 8.95 12.62 -12.90
CA SER A 196 9.56 11.60 -12.05
C SER A 196 8.59 11.14 -10.98
N MET A 197 8.73 9.88 -10.52
CA MET A 197 7.93 9.34 -9.41
C MET A 197 7.93 10.28 -8.21
N LYS A 198 9.11 10.76 -7.80
CA LYS A 198 9.27 11.69 -6.67
C LYS A 198 8.51 12.99 -6.88
N ASP A 199 8.68 13.62 -8.05
CA ASP A 199 8.05 14.91 -8.33
C ASP A 199 6.53 14.78 -8.41
N TRP A 200 6.02 13.68 -8.96
CA TRP A 200 4.60 13.38 -8.97
C TRP A 200 4.05 13.25 -7.54
N LEU A 201 4.69 12.44 -6.71
CA LEU A 201 4.28 12.21 -5.32
C LEU A 201 4.32 13.51 -4.49
N GLN A 202 5.34 14.35 -4.73
CA GLN A 202 5.49 15.63 -4.06
C GLN A 202 4.46 16.67 -4.51
N THR A 203 4.13 16.68 -5.81
CA THR A 203 3.24 17.68 -6.41
C THR A 203 1.77 17.42 -6.11
N TYR A 204 1.34 16.15 -6.20
CA TYR A 204 -0.08 15.83 -6.20
C TYR A 204 -0.60 15.26 -4.88
N LEU A 205 0.24 14.61 -4.08
CA LEU A 205 -0.22 14.07 -2.81
C LEU A 205 -0.19 15.13 -1.68
N PRO A 206 -1.26 15.24 -0.89
CA PRO A 206 -1.32 16.21 0.21
C PRO A 206 -0.39 15.82 1.37
N ASP A 207 -0.03 16.82 2.18
CA ASP A 207 0.90 16.67 3.30
C ASP A 207 0.44 15.65 4.35
N ASP A 208 -0.86 15.63 4.68
CA ASP A 208 -1.42 14.69 5.65
C ASP A 208 -1.22 13.23 5.22
N LEU A 209 -1.35 12.94 3.92
CA LEU A 209 -1.08 11.60 3.38
C LEU A 209 0.43 11.30 3.43
N ARG A 210 1.28 12.23 2.97
CA ARG A 210 2.73 12.02 2.97
C ARG A 210 3.30 11.80 4.36
N GLN A 211 2.74 12.48 5.37
CA GLN A 211 3.18 12.36 6.77
C GLN A 211 2.57 11.13 7.49
N GLY A 212 1.46 10.60 7.02
CA GLY A 212 0.69 9.59 7.76
C GLY A 212 0.58 8.21 7.13
N VAL A 213 1.04 8.01 5.89
CA VAL A 213 1.01 6.70 5.24
C VAL A 213 2.00 5.73 5.88
N ASP A 214 1.59 4.47 6.04
CA ASP A 214 2.38 3.47 6.77
C ASP A 214 3.43 2.78 5.89
N TYR A 215 3.16 2.65 4.58
CA TYR A 215 4.07 2.01 3.63
C TYR A 215 4.12 2.78 2.31
N VAL A 216 5.32 2.90 1.73
CA VAL A 216 5.54 3.31 0.33
C VAL A 216 6.44 2.27 -0.32
N LEU A 217 5.87 1.51 -1.25
CA LEU A 217 6.48 0.33 -1.85
C LEU A 217 6.54 0.54 -3.36
N VAL A 218 7.73 0.63 -3.94
CA VAL A 218 7.92 0.99 -5.35
C VAL A 218 7.58 -0.19 -6.26
N SER A 219 6.78 0.04 -7.31
CA SER A 219 6.60 -0.87 -8.44
C SER A 219 7.66 -0.62 -9.50
N TYR A 220 8.28 -1.69 -10.01
CA TYR A 220 9.26 -1.59 -11.07
C TYR A 220 9.45 -2.91 -11.82
N TYR A 221 9.54 -2.82 -13.14
CA TYR A 221 9.82 -3.93 -14.05
C TYR A 221 11.02 -3.59 -14.95
N ASP A 222 12.10 -4.35 -14.80
CA ASP A 222 13.33 -4.20 -15.61
C ASP A 222 13.03 -4.35 -17.10
N ASP A 223 12.21 -5.36 -17.43
CA ASP A 223 11.90 -5.72 -18.82
C ASP A 223 11.07 -4.65 -19.55
N ASP A 224 10.22 -3.89 -18.84
CA ASP A 224 9.45 -2.78 -19.40
C ASP A 224 10.29 -1.52 -19.59
N ASN A 225 11.52 -1.51 -19.06
CA ASN A 225 12.41 -0.36 -19.05
C ASN A 225 13.78 -0.68 -19.68
N ASP A 226 13.82 -1.54 -20.70
CA ASP A 226 15.04 -1.92 -21.45
C ASP A 226 16.19 -2.38 -20.53
N GLY A 227 15.88 -2.99 -19.39
CA GLY A 227 16.85 -3.45 -18.39
C GLY A 227 17.51 -2.32 -17.59
N TYR A 228 16.96 -1.11 -17.60
CA TYR A 228 17.47 -0.01 -16.81
C TYR A 228 17.51 -0.37 -15.33
N GLN A 229 18.60 -0.03 -14.65
CA GLN A 229 18.79 -0.29 -13.22
C GLN A 229 18.73 1.03 -12.42
N PRO A 230 17.66 1.28 -11.65
CA PRO A 230 17.55 2.46 -10.80
C PRO A 230 18.67 2.53 -9.75
N ASN A 231 19.09 3.73 -9.42
CA ASN A 231 19.89 3.94 -8.22
C ASN A 231 19.00 3.80 -6.98
N TRP A 232 18.72 2.56 -6.57
CA TRP A 232 17.81 2.25 -5.48
C TRP A 232 18.17 2.94 -4.15
N ARG A 233 19.45 3.16 -3.87
CA ARG A 233 19.87 3.92 -2.69
C ARG A 233 19.36 5.36 -2.74
N GLN A 234 19.50 6.01 -3.89
CA GLN A 234 18.99 7.37 -4.08
C GLN A 234 17.45 7.38 -3.98
N VAL A 235 16.77 6.47 -4.68
CA VAL A 235 15.30 6.34 -4.67
C VAL A 235 14.78 6.23 -3.25
N PHE A 236 15.31 5.29 -2.45
CA PHE A 236 14.82 5.10 -1.08
C PHE A 236 15.22 6.23 -0.12
N THR A 237 16.36 6.92 -0.34
CA THR A 237 16.72 8.11 0.44
C THR A 237 15.75 9.28 0.18
N GLU A 238 15.37 9.48 -1.08
CA GLU A 238 14.39 10.50 -1.47
C GLU A 238 13.01 10.19 -0.91
N LEU A 239 12.55 8.93 -1.00
CA LEU A 239 11.28 8.50 -0.41
C LEU A 239 11.30 8.62 1.14
N GLU A 240 12.42 8.32 1.79
CA GLU A 240 12.57 8.49 3.25
C GLU A 240 12.39 9.93 3.70
N THR A 241 12.83 10.87 2.86
CA THR A 241 12.65 12.30 3.09
C THR A 241 11.21 12.74 2.86
N LEU A 242 10.58 12.25 1.78
CA LEU A 242 9.23 12.64 1.38
C LEU A 242 8.14 12.01 2.28
N PHE A 243 8.40 10.81 2.81
CA PHE A 243 7.49 10.03 3.66
C PHE A 243 8.16 9.64 4.98
N PRO A 244 8.30 10.60 5.93
CA PRO A 244 9.17 10.43 7.10
C PRO A 244 8.71 9.36 8.09
N GLN A 245 7.46 8.88 8.00
CA GLN A 245 6.93 7.83 8.88
C GLN A 245 6.80 6.47 8.16
N ALA A 246 6.82 6.45 6.83
CA ALA A 246 6.55 5.25 6.07
C ALA A 246 7.68 4.20 6.14
N LYS A 247 7.29 2.95 6.14
CA LYS A 247 8.18 1.82 5.80
C LYS A 247 8.31 1.75 4.29
N LEU A 248 9.52 1.50 3.80
CA LEU A 248 9.87 1.58 2.39
C LEU A 248 10.26 0.20 1.83
N GLY A 249 9.99 -0.03 0.54
CA GLY A 249 10.38 -1.28 -0.10
C GLY A 249 9.95 -1.36 -1.57
N ILE A 250 9.98 -2.57 -2.11
CA ILE A 250 9.47 -2.90 -3.44
C ILE A 250 8.05 -3.43 -3.30
N GLY A 251 7.08 -2.81 -3.97
CA GLY A 251 5.66 -3.14 -3.90
C GLY A 251 5.20 -4.06 -5.00
N GLU A 252 5.93 -4.04 -6.12
CA GLU A 252 5.64 -4.92 -7.24
C GLU A 252 6.90 -5.08 -8.09
N CYS A 253 7.19 -6.32 -8.48
CA CYS A 253 8.26 -6.66 -9.42
C CYS A 253 7.98 -8.02 -10.05
N GLY A 254 8.60 -8.29 -11.18
CA GLY A 254 8.40 -9.55 -11.89
C GLY A 254 8.78 -9.43 -13.35
N THR A 255 7.99 -10.11 -14.18
CA THR A 255 8.08 -10.03 -15.64
C THR A 255 6.74 -9.59 -16.21
N PRO A 256 6.70 -8.84 -17.32
CA PRO A 256 5.46 -8.34 -17.92
C PRO A 256 4.62 -9.45 -18.54
N SER A 257 5.17 -10.66 -18.72
CA SER A 257 4.50 -11.80 -19.33
C SER A 257 4.64 -13.07 -18.51
N GLU A 258 3.55 -13.77 -18.29
CA GLU A 258 3.54 -15.10 -17.69
C GLU A 258 4.34 -16.13 -18.49
N HIS A 259 4.48 -15.92 -19.81
CA HIS A 259 5.20 -16.80 -20.73
C HIS A 259 6.73 -16.57 -20.73
N THR A 260 7.24 -15.63 -19.96
CA THR A 260 8.69 -15.40 -19.81
C THR A 260 9.39 -16.67 -19.34
N PRO A 261 10.54 -17.06 -19.96
CA PRO A 261 11.26 -18.27 -19.57
C PRO A 261 11.64 -18.27 -18.08
N MET A 262 11.48 -19.40 -17.39
CA MET A 262 11.79 -19.55 -15.97
C MET A 262 13.21 -19.15 -15.62
N THR A 263 14.19 -19.37 -16.51
CA THR A 263 15.58 -18.95 -16.31
C THR A 263 15.71 -17.44 -16.14
N HIS A 264 14.96 -16.65 -16.93
CA HIS A 264 14.93 -15.20 -16.84
C HIS A 264 14.18 -14.75 -15.57
N LYS A 265 13.02 -15.35 -15.28
CA LYS A 265 12.27 -15.11 -14.04
C LYS A 265 13.15 -15.30 -12.81
N LEU A 266 13.93 -16.39 -12.75
CA LEU A 266 14.84 -16.66 -11.65
C LEU A 266 15.98 -15.65 -11.55
N GLN A 267 16.48 -15.12 -12.67
CA GLN A 267 17.49 -14.07 -12.68
C GLN A 267 16.96 -12.79 -12.04
N LEU A 268 15.78 -12.31 -12.46
CA LEU A 268 15.12 -11.13 -11.89
C LEU A 268 14.74 -11.36 -10.43
N PHE A 269 14.17 -12.52 -10.10
CA PHE A 269 13.82 -12.87 -8.72
C PHE A 269 15.03 -12.75 -7.79
N ARG A 270 16.17 -13.34 -8.18
CA ARG A 270 17.42 -13.26 -7.41
C ARG A 270 17.92 -11.83 -7.26
N HIS A 271 17.78 -11.01 -8.31
CA HIS A 271 18.15 -9.61 -8.27
C HIS A 271 17.35 -8.86 -7.21
N TYR A 272 16.03 -8.90 -7.26
CA TYR A 272 15.16 -8.17 -6.32
C TYR A 272 15.30 -8.69 -4.89
N TYR A 273 15.19 -9.98 -4.67
CA TYR A 273 15.21 -10.54 -3.31
C TYR A 273 16.59 -10.47 -2.66
N ALA A 274 17.68 -10.25 -3.43
CA ALA A 274 19.01 -10.02 -2.89
C ALA A 274 19.30 -8.55 -2.54
N MET A 275 18.39 -7.61 -2.84
CA MET A 275 18.57 -6.18 -2.55
C MET A 275 18.92 -5.95 -1.09
N PRO A 276 19.92 -5.11 -0.79
CA PRO A 276 20.31 -4.79 0.58
C PRO A 276 19.24 -3.91 1.25
N ARG A 277 19.33 -3.76 2.55
CA ARG A 277 18.55 -2.75 3.26
C ARG A 277 19.16 -1.37 2.97
N TYR A 278 18.45 -0.53 2.21
CA TYR A 278 18.94 0.78 1.76
C TYR A 278 18.84 1.86 2.85
N THR A 279 17.77 1.80 3.67
CA THR A 279 17.52 2.72 4.79
C THR A 279 17.04 1.95 6.02
N PRO A 280 17.07 2.54 7.23
CA PRO A 280 16.58 1.87 8.44
C PRO A 280 15.12 1.41 8.36
N ARG A 281 14.28 2.12 7.57
CA ARG A 281 12.87 1.81 7.38
C ARG A 281 12.59 0.90 6.18
N TYR A 282 13.62 0.45 5.47
CA TYR A 282 13.47 -0.49 4.36
C TYR A 282 13.03 -1.87 4.86
N VAL A 283 11.91 -2.37 4.35
CA VAL A 283 11.28 -3.63 4.76
C VAL A 283 11.30 -4.74 3.70
N GLY A 284 11.96 -4.54 2.57
CA GLY A 284 11.93 -5.51 1.47
C GLY A 284 10.67 -5.38 0.63
N GLY A 285 9.73 -6.28 0.81
CA GLY A 285 8.52 -6.36 0.01
C GLY A 285 8.68 -7.37 -1.12
N TYR A 286 8.97 -6.86 -2.33
CA TYR A 286 9.25 -7.60 -3.56
C TYR A 286 8.03 -8.16 -4.28
N PHE A 287 6.89 -8.33 -3.68
CA PHE A 287 5.59 -8.75 -4.21
C PHE A 287 5.63 -9.23 -5.65
N TRP A 288 6.26 -10.41 -5.87
CA TRP A 288 6.47 -11.00 -7.19
C TRP A 288 5.16 -11.19 -7.95
N TRP A 289 5.06 -10.56 -9.12
CA TRP A 289 3.92 -10.67 -10.01
C TRP A 289 3.86 -12.07 -10.64
N TYR A 290 2.65 -12.62 -10.79
CA TYR A 290 2.38 -13.98 -11.24
C TYR A 290 2.87 -15.10 -10.29
N TRP A 291 3.12 -14.82 -8.99
CA TRP A 291 3.63 -15.86 -8.10
C TRP A 291 2.73 -17.10 -8.03
N ALA A 292 1.39 -16.96 -8.13
CA ALA A 292 0.46 -18.09 -8.13
C ALA A 292 0.67 -19.04 -9.32
N HIS A 293 1.21 -18.56 -10.44
CA HIS A 293 1.61 -19.38 -11.57
C HIS A 293 3.05 -19.89 -11.46
N ASP A 294 3.96 -18.99 -11.06
CA ASP A 294 5.39 -19.26 -11.11
C ASP A 294 5.88 -20.12 -9.94
N GLY A 295 5.24 -20.01 -8.77
CA GLY A 295 5.64 -20.68 -7.54
C GLY A 295 4.76 -21.86 -7.10
N VAL A 296 3.68 -22.18 -7.84
CA VAL A 296 2.73 -23.24 -7.50
C VAL A 296 2.57 -24.22 -8.66
N PRO A 297 2.62 -25.54 -8.42
CA PRO A 297 2.83 -26.22 -7.15
C PRO A 297 4.27 -26.06 -6.64
N TYR A 298 4.48 -26.19 -5.32
CA TYR A 298 5.79 -25.92 -4.70
C TYR A 298 6.84 -27.03 -4.94
N LYS A 299 6.40 -28.27 -5.19
CA LYS A 299 7.28 -29.42 -5.40
C LYS A 299 8.00 -29.29 -6.74
N ASP A 300 9.34 -29.46 -6.70
CA ASP A 300 10.21 -29.37 -7.87
C ASP A 300 10.06 -28.04 -8.62
N ASN A 301 9.70 -26.96 -7.90
CA ASN A 301 9.48 -25.64 -8.46
C ASN A 301 10.67 -24.72 -8.14
N PRO A 302 11.46 -24.32 -9.15
CA PRO A 302 12.69 -23.56 -8.92
C PRO A 302 12.44 -22.15 -8.36
N LEU A 303 11.31 -21.49 -8.67
CA LEU A 303 11.01 -20.17 -8.13
C LEU A 303 10.56 -20.27 -6.67
N TRP A 304 9.79 -21.28 -6.32
CA TRP A 304 9.43 -21.55 -4.92
C TRP A 304 10.68 -21.88 -4.09
N GLU A 305 11.61 -22.68 -4.62
CA GLU A 305 12.87 -23.03 -3.93
C GLU A 305 13.74 -21.79 -3.67
N GLU A 306 13.86 -20.88 -4.65
CA GLU A 306 14.58 -19.62 -4.46
C GLU A 306 13.87 -18.74 -3.43
N THR A 307 12.52 -18.66 -3.45
CA THR A 307 11.75 -17.93 -2.44
C THR A 307 12.09 -18.45 -1.04
N ALA A 308 12.02 -19.76 -0.83
CA ALA A 308 12.32 -20.40 0.45
C ALA A 308 13.78 -20.15 0.90
N LYS A 309 14.73 -20.22 -0.02
CA LYS A 309 16.15 -19.98 0.24
C LYS A 309 16.41 -18.55 0.74
N TYR A 310 15.83 -17.52 0.08
CA TYR A 310 16.01 -16.14 0.50
C TYR A 310 15.34 -15.83 1.83
N MET A 311 14.20 -16.41 2.11
CA MET A 311 13.54 -16.29 3.41
C MET A 311 14.41 -16.86 4.55
N LYS A 312 15.02 -18.04 4.35
CA LYS A 312 15.95 -18.64 5.33
C LYS A 312 17.17 -17.77 5.60
N LYS A 313 17.81 -17.26 4.52
CA LYS A 313 19.02 -16.43 4.61
C LYS A 313 18.81 -15.14 5.41
N ARG A 314 17.61 -14.59 5.41
CA ARG A 314 17.30 -13.32 6.09
C ARG A 314 16.83 -13.51 7.54
N GLN A 315 16.62 -14.75 7.98
CA GLN A 315 16.32 -15.09 9.38
C GLN A 315 17.60 -15.38 10.19
N SER A 316 18.70 -15.75 9.53
CA SER A 316 20.03 -15.95 10.10
C SER A 316 20.80 -14.62 10.18
#